data_f20bb6aca7b39bcdc2cab3b710d9af9f
#
_entry.id   f20bb6aca7b39bcdc2cab3b710d9af9f
#
_cell.length_a   1.000
_cell.length_b   1.000
_cell.length_c   1.000
_cell.angle_alpha   90.00
_cell.angle_beta   90.00
_cell.angle_gamma   90.00
#
_symmetry.space_group_name_H-M   'P 1'
#
loop_
_entity.id
_entity.type
_entity.pdbx_description
1 polymer ?
#
loop_
_entity_poly.entity_id
_entity_poly.type
_entity_poly.pdbx_seq_one_letter_code
_entity_poly.pdbx_strand_id
1 'polypeptide(L)'
;MLSIKPIKALSDNYIWLVTTNEGSIVIDPGESKQIIDLVKSNEIDLEGILITHHHYDHTNGIEEILKYKKVEVYGPKNNVNSITKRVKQNDVFNLIGLKFEVIETPGHTLDHIAFYCLKDEKSILFCGDTLFSGGCGRVFEGTYSQMYESLKKLSKLPEDTQIFCGHEYTSSNLQFACAVEPNNQYIKAVYYTHLT
;
A
#
# COMPACT_ATOMS: atom_id res chain seq x y z
N MET A 1 -2.64 -12.67 -16.77
CA MET A 1 -3.68 -12.65 -15.67
C MET A 1 -3.11 -11.82 -14.54
N LEU A 2 -3.90 -10.97 -13.88
CA LEU A 2 -3.46 -10.20 -12.70
C LEU A 2 -3.92 -10.90 -11.41
N SER A 3 -3.00 -11.07 -10.46
CA SER A 3 -3.28 -11.57 -9.11
C SER A 3 -2.69 -10.63 -8.07
N ILE A 4 -3.45 -10.27 -7.05
CA ILE A 4 -3.00 -9.46 -5.91
C ILE A 4 -3.31 -10.27 -4.65
N LYS A 5 -2.29 -10.53 -3.83
CA LYS A 5 -2.42 -11.35 -2.62
C LYS A 5 -1.77 -10.65 -1.43
N PRO A 6 -2.40 -10.64 -0.25
CA PRO A 6 -1.76 -10.19 0.96
C PRO A 6 -0.78 -11.26 1.48
N ILE A 7 0.41 -10.84 1.86
CA ILE A 7 1.32 -11.58 2.70
C ILE A 7 1.28 -10.91 4.06
N LYS A 8 0.79 -11.61 5.08
CA LYS A 8 0.73 -11.10 6.44
C LYS A 8 2.14 -11.00 7.01
N ALA A 9 2.46 -9.85 7.59
CA ALA A 9 3.75 -9.56 8.18
C ALA A 9 3.57 -8.87 9.54
N LEU A 10 4.55 -9.00 10.42
CA LEU A 10 4.53 -8.44 11.78
C LEU A 10 3.22 -8.81 12.50
N SER A 11 2.56 -7.84 13.17
CA SER A 11 1.30 -8.08 13.89
C SER A 11 0.06 -7.90 13.03
N ASP A 12 0.06 -6.90 12.14
CA ASP A 12 -1.11 -6.47 11.37
C ASP A 12 -0.78 -5.87 9.99
N ASN A 13 0.49 -5.89 9.58
CA ASN A 13 0.92 -5.37 8.30
C ASN A 13 0.53 -6.30 7.14
N TYR A 14 0.26 -5.69 5.99
CA TYR A 14 0.16 -6.35 4.71
C TYR A 14 1.35 -5.99 3.81
N ILE A 15 2.06 -7.02 3.32
CA ILE A 15 2.92 -6.89 2.15
C ILE A 15 2.06 -7.34 0.96
N TRP A 16 1.88 -6.50 -0.04
CA TRP A 16 1.09 -6.86 -1.20
C TRP A 16 1.96 -7.50 -2.28
N LEU A 17 1.69 -8.78 -2.60
CA LEU A 17 2.28 -9.49 -3.73
C LEU A 17 1.38 -9.32 -4.95
N VAL A 18 1.89 -8.64 -5.97
CA VAL A 18 1.23 -8.46 -7.26
C VAL A 18 1.94 -9.28 -8.31
N THR A 19 1.20 -10.14 -9.00
CA THR A 19 1.74 -11.05 -10.02
C THR A 19 0.98 -10.90 -11.33
N THR A 20 1.72 -10.84 -12.43
CA THR A 20 1.20 -10.88 -13.79
C THR A 20 1.89 -12.02 -14.57
N ASN A 21 1.65 -12.11 -15.88
CA ASN A 21 2.43 -12.97 -16.77
C ASN A 21 3.84 -12.44 -17.10
N GLU A 22 4.17 -11.23 -16.65
CA GLU A 22 5.48 -10.58 -16.86
C GLU A 22 6.36 -10.56 -15.60
N GLY A 23 5.91 -11.20 -14.50
CA GLY A 23 6.64 -11.27 -13.24
C GLY A 23 5.81 -10.84 -12.04
N SER A 24 6.50 -10.58 -10.95
CA SER A 24 5.88 -10.20 -9.67
C SER A 24 6.56 -8.97 -9.07
N ILE A 25 5.81 -8.18 -8.32
CA ILE A 25 6.33 -7.12 -7.46
C ILE A 25 5.79 -7.28 -6.05
N VAL A 26 6.50 -6.71 -5.10
CA VAL A 26 6.01 -6.59 -3.71
C VAL A 26 5.93 -5.13 -3.32
N ILE A 27 4.94 -4.81 -2.47
CA ILE A 27 4.71 -3.46 -1.98
C ILE A 27 4.83 -3.48 -0.47
N ASP A 28 5.62 -2.55 0.07
CA ASP A 28 5.89 -2.33 1.49
C ASP A 28 6.38 -3.59 2.23
N PRO A 29 7.50 -4.21 1.81
CA PRO A 29 8.02 -5.41 2.47
C PRO A 29 8.71 -5.07 3.81
N GLY A 30 7.91 -4.93 4.87
CA GLY A 30 8.41 -4.76 6.25
C GLY A 30 9.16 -5.97 6.78
N GLU A 31 8.90 -7.16 6.23
CA GLU A 31 9.63 -8.40 6.49
C GLU A 31 10.09 -9.05 5.18
N SER A 32 11.18 -9.80 5.24
CA SER A 32 11.82 -10.38 4.05
C SER A 32 11.56 -11.87 3.86
N LYS A 33 11.37 -12.61 4.96
CA LYS A 33 11.45 -14.08 4.97
C LYS A 33 10.52 -14.73 3.94
N GLN A 34 9.23 -14.41 3.97
CA GLN A 34 8.25 -15.03 3.08
C GLN A 34 8.54 -14.72 1.61
N ILE A 35 8.96 -13.48 1.30
CA ILE A 35 9.33 -13.08 -0.07
C ILE A 35 10.54 -13.85 -0.56
N ILE A 36 11.57 -13.98 0.29
CA ILE A 36 12.78 -14.74 -0.04
C ILE A 36 12.46 -16.23 -0.27
N ASP A 37 11.60 -16.81 0.55
CA ASP A 37 11.18 -18.21 0.40
C ASP A 37 10.45 -18.40 -0.96
N LEU A 38 9.55 -17.50 -1.36
CA LEU A 38 8.85 -17.52 -2.65
C LEU A 38 9.82 -17.36 -3.84
N VAL A 39 10.83 -16.48 -3.72
CA VAL A 39 11.86 -16.31 -4.75
C VAL A 39 12.73 -17.57 -4.87
N LYS A 40 13.14 -18.16 -3.75
CA LYS A 40 13.97 -19.38 -3.74
C LYS A 40 13.26 -20.61 -4.29
N SER A 41 11.96 -20.73 -4.03
CA SER A 41 11.15 -21.84 -4.56
C SER A 41 10.76 -21.65 -6.04
N ASN A 42 11.14 -20.53 -6.66
CA ASN A 42 10.71 -20.11 -8.01
C ASN A 42 9.18 -20.00 -8.15
N GLU A 43 8.47 -19.74 -7.07
CA GLU A 43 7.03 -19.48 -7.10
C GLU A 43 6.72 -18.07 -7.64
N ILE A 44 7.66 -17.14 -7.47
CA ILE A 44 7.59 -15.79 -8.04
C ILE A 44 8.88 -15.42 -8.77
N ASP A 45 8.75 -14.67 -9.86
CA ASP A 45 9.87 -13.94 -10.48
C ASP A 45 9.75 -12.49 -10.07
N LEU A 46 10.54 -12.09 -9.06
CA LEU A 46 10.47 -10.75 -8.50
C LEU A 46 11.17 -9.76 -9.44
N GLU A 47 10.45 -8.73 -9.91
CA GLU A 47 10.89 -7.74 -10.87
C GLU A 47 11.00 -6.31 -10.28
N GLY A 48 10.45 -6.09 -9.08
CA GLY A 48 10.54 -4.79 -8.42
C GLY A 48 9.92 -4.76 -7.03
N ILE A 49 10.23 -3.68 -6.32
CA ILE A 49 9.67 -3.37 -5.00
C ILE A 49 9.11 -1.95 -5.05
N LEU A 50 7.89 -1.75 -4.54
CA LEU A 50 7.29 -0.42 -4.38
C LEU A 50 7.20 -0.07 -2.90
N ILE A 51 7.53 1.17 -2.53
CA ILE A 51 7.53 1.67 -1.16
C ILE A 51 6.64 2.90 -1.08
N THR A 52 5.66 2.88 -0.19
CA THR A 52 4.74 4.01 0.01
C THR A 52 5.34 5.11 0.88
N HIS A 53 6.08 4.76 1.92
CA HIS A 53 6.71 5.71 2.85
C HIS A 53 7.87 5.05 3.60
N HIS A 54 8.56 5.82 4.44
CA HIS A 54 9.84 5.40 5.03
C HIS A 54 9.73 4.59 6.33
N HIS A 55 8.55 4.38 6.90
CA HIS A 55 8.45 3.66 8.17
C HIS A 55 9.05 2.25 8.08
N TYR A 56 9.64 1.85 9.20
CA TYR A 56 10.41 0.63 9.32
C TYR A 56 9.61 -0.63 8.97
N ASP A 57 8.38 -0.69 9.38
CA ASP A 57 7.47 -1.81 9.14
C ASP A 57 6.98 -1.93 7.68
N HIS A 58 7.35 -0.97 6.81
CA HIS A 58 7.16 -1.02 5.37
C HIS A 58 8.48 -1.22 4.59
N THR A 59 9.63 -1.03 5.23
CA THR A 59 10.92 -0.96 4.53
C THR A 59 11.97 -1.95 5.02
N ASN A 60 11.84 -2.52 6.22
CA ASN A 60 12.87 -3.30 6.87
C ASN A 60 13.27 -4.59 6.12
N GLY A 61 12.38 -5.15 5.31
CA GLY A 61 12.67 -6.36 4.53
C GLY A 61 13.51 -6.14 3.28
N ILE A 62 13.61 -4.89 2.79
CA ILE A 62 14.18 -4.58 1.46
C ILE A 62 15.61 -5.08 1.30
N GLU A 63 16.49 -4.74 2.22
CA GLU A 63 17.93 -5.05 2.10
C GLU A 63 18.19 -6.56 2.04
N GLU A 64 17.47 -7.33 2.84
CA GLU A 64 17.61 -8.79 2.83
C GLU A 64 17.05 -9.39 1.53
N ILE A 65 15.91 -8.89 1.01
CA ILE A 65 15.36 -9.33 -0.29
C ILE A 65 16.38 -9.07 -1.41
N LEU A 66 16.97 -7.88 -1.45
CA LEU A 66 17.94 -7.48 -2.49
C LEU A 66 19.23 -8.30 -2.48
N LYS A 67 19.59 -8.98 -1.38
CA LYS A 67 20.72 -9.94 -1.35
C LYS A 67 20.43 -11.20 -2.17
N TYR A 68 19.18 -11.58 -2.33
CA TYR A 68 18.77 -12.77 -3.09
C TYR A 68 18.37 -12.46 -4.53
N LYS A 69 17.64 -11.38 -4.74
CA LYS A 69 17.22 -10.92 -6.07
C LYS A 69 17.41 -9.42 -6.15
N LYS A 70 18.34 -8.98 -6.99
CA LYS A 70 18.54 -7.54 -7.25
C LYS A 70 17.47 -7.05 -8.21
N VAL A 71 16.65 -6.12 -7.74
CA VAL A 71 15.59 -5.45 -8.51
C VAL A 71 15.58 -3.96 -8.21
N GLU A 72 14.89 -3.18 -9.04
CA GLU A 72 14.67 -1.77 -8.76
C GLU A 72 13.66 -1.60 -7.61
N VAL A 73 13.94 -0.61 -6.77
CA VAL A 73 13.07 -0.21 -5.65
C VAL A 73 12.53 1.19 -5.93
N TYR A 74 11.24 1.29 -6.17
CA TYR A 74 10.55 2.55 -6.41
C TYR A 74 9.97 3.07 -5.10
N GLY A 75 10.14 4.35 -4.82
CA GLY A 75 9.59 4.95 -3.61
C GLY A 75 9.79 6.47 -3.58
N PRO A 76 9.26 7.14 -2.54
CA PRO A 76 9.36 8.58 -2.41
C PRO A 76 10.79 9.05 -2.12
N LYS A 77 11.01 10.36 -2.22
CA LYS A 77 12.26 10.97 -1.80
C LYS A 77 12.33 11.04 -0.27
N ASN A 78 13.10 10.16 0.33
CA ASN A 78 13.34 10.08 1.77
C ASN A 78 14.75 9.54 2.06
N ASN A 79 15.02 9.13 3.30
CA ASN A 79 16.31 8.62 3.77
C ASN A 79 16.46 7.09 3.63
N VAL A 80 15.54 6.38 3.00
CA VAL A 80 15.67 4.94 2.74
C VAL A 80 16.67 4.74 1.60
N ASN A 81 17.86 4.27 1.93
CA ASN A 81 18.98 4.13 0.98
C ASN A 81 18.71 3.08 -0.11
N SER A 82 17.90 2.09 0.18
CA SER A 82 17.56 1.00 -0.75
C SER A 82 16.66 1.43 -1.91
N ILE A 83 16.05 2.63 -1.85
CA ILE A 83 15.23 3.18 -2.95
C ILE A 83 16.16 3.63 -4.08
N THR A 84 16.10 2.93 -5.22
CA THR A 84 16.92 3.21 -6.42
C THR A 84 16.21 4.12 -7.43
N LYS A 85 14.88 4.09 -7.47
CA LYS A 85 14.00 4.91 -8.32
C LYS A 85 13.12 5.82 -7.46
N ARG A 86 13.54 7.07 -7.33
CA ARG A 86 12.74 8.05 -6.59
C ARG A 86 11.65 8.62 -7.47
N VAL A 87 10.42 8.51 -6.98
CA VAL A 87 9.20 8.93 -7.69
C VAL A 87 8.42 9.96 -6.86
N LYS A 88 7.59 10.76 -7.54
CA LYS A 88 6.83 11.88 -6.95
C LYS A 88 5.47 12.03 -7.64
N GLN A 89 4.68 12.96 -7.17
CA GLN A 89 3.34 13.28 -7.73
C GLN A 89 3.34 13.31 -9.26
N ASN A 90 2.40 12.60 -9.87
CA ASN A 90 2.14 12.49 -11.30
C ASN A 90 3.25 11.75 -12.10
N ASP A 91 4.28 11.21 -11.45
CA ASP A 91 5.19 10.31 -12.14
C ASP A 91 4.46 9.07 -12.59
N VAL A 92 4.79 8.59 -13.79
CA VAL A 92 4.20 7.40 -14.41
C VAL A 92 5.32 6.46 -14.82
N PHE A 93 5.18 5.18 -14.48
CA PHE A 93 6.12 4.14 -14.89
C PHE A 93 5.42 2.82 -15.17
N ASN A 94 6.06 1.95 -15.95
CA ASN A 94 5.57 0.61 -16.24
C ASN A 94 6.43 -0.42 -15.50
N LEU A 95 5.76 -1.40 -14.89
CA LEU A 95 6.42 -2.51 -14.21
C LEU A 95 5.51 -3.74 -14.28
N ILE A 96 6.05 -4.89 -14.67
CA ILE A 96 5.30 -6.16 -14.86
C ILE A 96 4.04 -6.02 -15.75
N GLY A 97 4.12 -5.19 -16.81
CA GLY A 97 2.97 -4.93 -17.72
C GLY A 97 1.83 -4.11 -17.09
N LEU A 98 2.07 -3.49 -15.93
CA LEU A 98 1.15 -2.56 -15.27
C LEU A 98 1.69 -1.14 -15.37
N LYS A 99 0.79 -0.18 -15.62
CA LYS A 99 1.10 1.24 -15.62
C LYS A 99 0.71 1.84 -14.28
N PHE A 100 1.70 2.29 -13.52
CA PHE A 100 1.52 2.95 -12.22
C PHE A 100 1.59 4.46 -12.37
N GLU A 101 0.69 5.15 -11.68
CA GLU A 101 0.71 6.59 -11.45
C GLU A 101 0.93 6.86 -9.97
N VAL A 102 1.81 7.82 -9.64
CA VAL A 102 2.14 8.20 -8.26
C VAL A 102 1.27 9.35 -7.80
N ILE A 103 0.67 9.18 -6.63
CA ILE A 103 -0.13 10.20 -5.94
C ILE A 103 0.54 10.52 -4.60
N GLU A 104 1.02 11.74 -4.40
CA GLU A 104 1.51 12.17 -3.08
C GLU A 104 0.36 12.32 -2.10
N THR A 105 0.51 11.67 -0.94
CA THR A 105 -0.50 11.61 0.13
C THR A 105 0.12 11.96 1.49
N PRO A 106 0.70 13.16 1.64
CA PRO A 106 1.31 13.57 2.90
C PRO A 106 0.26 13.67 4.01
N GLY A 107 0.69 13.30 5.22
CA GLY A 107 -0.15 13.33 6.43
C GLY A 107 0.35 12.36 7.47
N HIS A 108 0.27 11.07 7.20
CA HIS A 108 0.87 10.04 8.05
C HIS A 108 2.39 10.27 8.19
N THR A 109 3.09 10.30 7.07
CA THR A 109 4.44 10.87 6.94
C THR A 109 4.42 12.00 5.92
N LEU A 110 5.49 12.81 5.86
CA LEU A 110 5.60 13.89 4.88
C LEU A 110 5.97 13.38 3.48
N ASP A 111 6.65 12.25 3.40
CA ASP A 111 7.09 11.62 2.16
C ASP A 111 6.08 10.64 1.55
N HIS A 112 4.93 10.43 2.21
CA HIS A 112 3.99 9.39 1.83
C HIS A 112 3.45 9.54 0.40
N ILE A 113 3.45 8.42 -0.34
CA ILE A 113 2.87 8.31 -1.68
C ILE A 113 1.95 7.09 -1.76
N ALA A 114 1.01 7.14 -2.68
CA ALA A 114 0.21 6.00 -3.09
C ALA A 114 0.51 5.65 -4.56
N PHE A 115 0.33 4.37 -4.92
CA PHE A 115 0.48 3.90 -6.29
C PHE A 115 -0.89 3.54 -6.85
N TYR A 116 -1.31 4.26 -7.87
CA TYR A 116 -2.53 4.01 -8.60
C TYR A 116 -2.24 3.25 -9.90
N CYS A 117 -3.04 2.26 -10.22
CA CYS A 117 -2.88 1.44 -11.42
C CYS A 117 -4.26 1.16 -12.03
N LEU A 118 -4.35 1.28 -13.35
CA LEU A 118 -5.52 0.87 -14.12
C LEU A 118 -5.15 -0.33 -14.99
N LYS A 119 -5.86 -1.45 -14.85
CA LYS A 119 -5.66 -2.68 -15.63
C LYS A 119 -6.99 -3.34 -15.97
N ASP A 120 -7.24 -3.54 -17.27
CA ASP A 120 -8.44 -4.22 -17.79
C ASP A 120 -9.74 -3.64 -17.17
N GLU A 121 -9.88 -2.30 -17.18
CA GLU A 121 -10.96 -1.52 -16.56
C GLU A 121 -11.02 -1.59 -15.02
N LYS A 122 -10.11 -2.32 -14.36
CA LYS A 122 -10.00 -2.35 -12.90
C LYS A 122 -9.12 -1.23 -12.39
N SER A 123 -9.66 -0.46 -11.49
CA SER A 123 -8.99 0.62 -10.78
C SER A 123 -8.41 0.08 -9.46
N ILE A 124 -7.11 0.23 -9.25
CA ILE A 124 -6.35 -0.37 -8.14
C ILE A 124 -5.52 0.71 -7.47
N LEU A 125 -5.57 0.78 -6.14
CA LEU A 125 -4.81 1.73 -5.34
C LEU A 125 -4.09 1.04 -4.19
N PHE A 126 -2.77 1.15 -4.15
CA PHE A 126 -1.95 0.80 -3.00
C PHE A 126 -1.67 2.09 -2.22
N CYS A 127 -2.34 2.27 -1.08
CA CYS A 127 -2.39 3.53 -0.37
C CYS A 127 -1.57 3.56 0.93
N GLY A 128 -0.81 2.49 1.22
CA GLY A 128 -0.03 2.41 2.46
C GLY A 128 -0.86 2.79 3.68
N ASP A 129 -0.37 3.75 4.43
CA ASP A 129 -0.97 4.22 5.69
C ASP A 129 -1.75 5.53 5.56
N THR A 130 -2.26 5.82 4.36
CA THR A 130 -3.13 6.98 4.17
C THR A 130 -4.59 6.65 4.44
N LEU A 131 -5.12 5.61 3.79
CA LEU A 131 -6.54 5.22 3.86
C LEU A 131 -6.69 3.78 4.32
N PHE A 132 -7.56 3.56 5.30
CA PHE A 132 -7.96 2.25 5.80
C PHE A 132 -9.47 2.06 5.71
N SER A 133 -9.93 0.83 5.85
CA SER A 133 -11.35 0.55 6.01
C SER A 133 -11.87 1.23 7.28
N GLY A 134 -12.82 2.14 7.12
CA GLY A 134 -13.44 2.88 8.22
C GLY A 134 -12.53 3.89 8.93
N GLY A 135 -11.38 4.26 8.34
CA GLY A 135 -10.45 5.18 8.97
C GLY A 135 -9.30 5.65 8.08
N CYS A 136 -8.33 6.29 8.68
CA CYS A 136 -7.10 6.75 8.02
C CYS A 136 -5.90 6.60 8.95
N GLY A 137 -4.70 6.77 8.39
CA GLY A 137 -3.47 6.71 9.15
C GLY A 137 -3.36 7.81 10.21
N ARG A 138 -2.67 7.50 11.30
CA ARG A 138 -2.31 8.50 12.31
C ARG A 138 -1.39 9.55 11.70
N VAL A 139 -1.62 10.82 12.02
CA VAL A 139 -0.78 11.92 11.57
C VAL A 139 0.44 12.02 12.49
N PHE A 140 1.60 11.52 12.05
CA PHE A 140 2.85 11.59 12.81
C PHE A 140 3.69 12.81 12.45
N GLU A 141 3.87 13.09 11.15
CA GLU A 141 4.79 14.12 10.65
C GLU A 141 4.06 15.27 9.99
N GLY A 142 2.98 14.97 9.29
CA GLY A 142 2.19 15.98 8.59
C GLY A 142 1.22 16.72 9.49
N THR A 143 0.25 17.37 8.88
CA THR A 143 -0.86 18.05 9.54
C THR A 143 -2.19 17.37 9.22
N TYR A 144 -3.21 17.57 10.05
CA TYR A 144 -4.58 17.10 9.77
C TYR A 144 -5.11 17.65 8.44
N SER A 145 -4.74 18.88 8.09
CA SER A 145 -5.11 19.48 6.81
C SER A 145 -4.48 18.74 5.62
N GLN A 146 -3.20 18.35 5.74
CA GLN A 146 -2.54 17.56 4.71
C GLN A 146 -3.19 16.18 4.56
N MET A 147 -3.45 15.47 5.66
CA MET A 147 -4.15 14.18 5.63
C MET A 147 -5.53 14.32 4.98
N TYR A 148 -6.30 15.33 5.36
CA TYR A 148 -7.62 15.60 4.77
C TYR A 148 -7.54 15.83 3.25
N GLU A 149 -6.61 16.66 2.77
CA GLU A 149 -6.43 16.88 1.33
C GLU A 149 -5.92 15.61 0.61
N SER A 150 -5.11 14.78 1.27
CA SER A 150 -4.69 13.48 0.74
C SER A 150 -5.88 12.54 0.57
N LEU A 151 -6.73 12.38 1.59
CA LEU A 151 -7.96 11.59 1.50
C LEU A 151 -8.91 12.13 0.42
N LYS A 152 -9.03 13.45 0.31
CA LYS A 152 -9.84 14.12 -0.72
C LYS A 152 -9.29 13.93 -2.14
N LYS A 153 -7.98 13.75 -2.33
CA LYS A 153 -7.42 13.33 -3.61
C LYS A 153 -7.86 11.91 -3.95
N LEU A 154 -7.72 10.98 -2.99
CA LEU A 154 -8.08 9.58 -3.19
C LEU A 154 -9.58 9.40 -3.44
N SER A 155 -10.44 10.19 -2.80
CA SER A 155 -11.90 10.14 -3.01
C SER A 155 -12.38 10.59 -4.40
N LYS A 156 -11.48 11.13 -5.24
CA LYS A 156 -11.78 11.48 -6.64
C LYS A 156 -11.49 10.35 -7.62
N LEU A 157 -10.87 9.27 -7.16
CA LEU A 157 -10.67 8.07 -7.97
C LEU A 157 -12.04 7.40 -8.26
N PRO A 158 -12.13 6.55 -9.29
CA PRO A 158 -13.37 5.81 -9.59
C PRO A 158 -13.90 5.08 -8.36
N GLU A 159 -15.24 5.06 -8.20
CA GLU A 159 -15.90 4.47 -7.03
C GLU A 159 -15.66 2.98 -6.85
N ASP A 160 -15.35 2.28 -7.94
CA ASP A 160 -15.02 0.85 -7.99
C ASP A 160 -13.53 0.58 -7.76
N THR A 161 -12.74 1.59 -7.38
CA THR A 161 -11.32 1.43 -7.07
C THR A 161 -11.11 0.44 -5.92
N GLN A 162 -10.37 -0.63 -6.19
CA GLN A 162 -9.96 -1.59 -5.18
C GLN A 162 -8.82 -1.01 -4.34
N ILE A 163 -9.01 -0.93 -3.02
CA ILE A 163 -8.05 -0.32 -2.08
C ILE A 163 -7.23 -1.41 -1.38
N PHE A 164 -5.91 -1.25 -1.42
CA PHE A 164 -4.92 -2.12 -0.79
C PHE A 164 -4.10 -1.29 0.21
N CYS A 165 -4.49 -1.33 1.48
CA CYS A 165 -3.88 -0.57 2.57
C CYS A 165 -2.73 -1.31 3.26
N GLY A 166 -1.93 -0.60 4.06
CA GLY A 166 -0.75 -1.16 4.73
C GLY A 166 -1.07 -2.07 5.92
N HIS A 167 -2.21 -1.90 6.58
CA HIS A 167 -2.54 -2.61 7.82
C HIS A 167 -3.98 -3.10 7.89
N GLU A 168 -4.21 -4.13 8.72
CA GLU A 168 -5.55 -4.64 9.05
C GLU A 168 -6.10 -3.96 10.31
N TYR A 169 -6.70 -2.80 10.13
CA TYR A 169 -7.32 -2.01 11.22
C TYR A 169 -8.84 -1.96 11.15
N THR A 170 -9.47 -2.75 10.27
CA THR A 170 -10.91 -2.66 9.97
C THR A 170 -11.77 -2.74 11.23
N SER A 171 -11.53 -3.72 12.10
CA SER A 171 -12.33 -3.92 13.32
C SER A 171 -12.24 -2.73 14.27
N SER A 172 -11.02 -2.27 14.59
CA SER A 172 -10.80 -1.16 15.53
C SER A 172 -11.31 0.17 14.97
N ASN A 173 -11.09 0.42 13.68
CA ASN A 173 -11.57 1.62 13.01
C ASN A 173 -13.10 1.67 12.98
N LEU A 174 -13.76 0.57 12.68
CA LEU A 174 -15.23 0.51 12.65
C LEU A 174 -15.84 0.65 14.04
N GLN A 175 -15.20 0.09 15.09
CA GLN A 175 -15.63 0.33 16.48
C GLN A 175 -15.57 1.82 16.83
N PHE A 176 -14.48 2.50 16.49
CA PHE A 176 -14.35 3.94 16.68
C PHE A 176 -15.38 4.72 15.87
N ALA A 177 -15.52 4.41 14.58
CA ALA A 177 -16.49 5.07 13.68
C ALA A 177 -17.94 4.93 14.18
N CYS A 178 -18.33 3.76 14.66
CA CYS A 178 -19.65 3.54 15.27
C CYS A 178 -19.86 4.37 16.55
N ALA A 179 -18.79 4.57 17.35
CA ALA A 179 -18.86 5.40 18.56
C ALA A 179 -19.04 6.89 18.24
N VAL A 180 -18.38 7.37 17.19
CA VAL A 180 -18.42 8.78 16.74
C VAL A 180 -19.71 9.08 15.97
N GLU A 181 -20.16 8.17 15.11
CA GLU A 181 -21.34 8.30 14.27
C GLU A 181 -22.36 7.18 14.54
N PRO A 182 -22.98 7.12 15.72
CA PRO A 182 -23.82 5.99 16.14
C PRO A 182 -25.08 5.80 15.29
N ASN A 183 -25.48 6.78 14.50
CA ASN A 183 -26.65 6.73 13.62
C ASN A 183 -26.32 6.47 12.16
N ASN A 184 -25.03 6.34 11.79
CA ASN A 184 -24.62 6.09 10.43
C ASN A 184 -24.86 4.62 10.04
N GLN A 185 -25.87 4.39 9.18
CA GLN A 185 -26.27 3.03 8.78
C GLN A 185 -25.23 2.35 7.88
N TYR A 186 -24.44 3.13 7.12
CA TYR A 186 -23.39 2.59 6.26
C TYR A 186 -22.25 2.00 7.10
N ILE A 187 -21.81 2.71 8.15
CA ILE A 187 -20.78 2.21 9.08
C ILE A 187 -21.28 0.94 9.77
N LYS A 188 -22.52 0.93 10.24
CA LYS A 188 -23.14 -0.25 10.87
C LYS A 188 -23.17 -1.45 9.93
N ALA A 189 -23.58 -1.27 8.68
CA ALA A 189 -23.63 -2.35 7.70
C ALA A 189 -22.25 -3.00 7.50
N VAL A 190 -21.17 -2.17 7.34
CA VAL A 190 -19.80 -2.67 7.19
C VAL A 190 -19.33 -3.35 8.48
N TYR A 191 -19.62 -2.79 9.65
CA TYR A 191 -19.27 -3.36 10.96
C TYR A 191 -19.83 -4.77 11.13
N TYR A 192 -21.12 -4.97 10.88
CA TYR A 192 -21.75 -6.29 11.04
C TYR A 192 -21.28 -7.32 10.00
N THR A 193 -20.90 -6.91 8.79
CA THR A 193 -20.44 -7.85 7.77
C THR A 193 -18.97 -8.31 7.96
N HIS A 194 -18.16 -7.58 8.72
CA HIS A 194 -16.75 -7.90 8.94
C HIS A 194 -16.44 -8.50 10.31
N LEU A 195 -17.37 -8.40 11.28
CA LEU A 195 -17.17 -8.86 12.66
C LEU A 195 -18.04 -10.07 13.04
N THR A 196 -18.83 -10.59 12.10
CA THR A 196 -19.56 -11.86 12.21
C THR A 196 -18.96 -12.91 11.30
#